data_6abdf497954ad89c3f2c444ea08c8028
#
_entry.id   6abdf497954ad89c3f2c444ea08c8028
#
_cell.length_a   1.000
_cell.length_b   1.000
_cell.length_c   1.000
_cell.angle_alpha   90.00
_cell.angle_beta   90.00
_cell.angle_gamma   90.00
#
_symmetry.space_group_name_H-M   'P 1'
#
loop_
_entity.id
_entity.type
_entity.pdbx_description
1 polymer ?
#
loop_
_entity_poly.entity_id
_entity_poly.type
_entity_poly.pdbx_seq_one_letter_code
_entity_poly.pdbx_strand_id
1 'polypeptide(L)'
;MNKPLPTGIRMDCGVVDFPVHFMRGGTSTGLVIDERVAPQDIVLREELLRHLMGVPLEGEAPGNRQLTGLGRGPATSNKVFFVELENVEGKLRLVSTLAQLAASHPAIDWSVNCGNMSSALPLWALDMGLADGANGDFEIDIRNTNTGVITTGRVLRDADKALRKVAIPGVPGQFPGVDLFLHHPVGAKTGALLPTGNALDEILGHPVSCVDVAVPMVIIDAASFGKTAREPLVELEADSAFMQALREVWIEAGLRMGLKKRSGEPMSREEISRSETIPKVCIIGPAANGGTLSVRYFTPQTLHASMAVSGGCCLAAATLIPGTVAARLAAATPQVGEQFAEYAVAMENPAGILDATVVARDAGAGLEVRTVAYRRSAQVLQRGHVPLYNASEELVAALEALM
;
A
#
# COMPACT_ATOMS: atom_id res chain seq x y z
N MET A 1 7.80 30.81 7.43
CA MET A 1 7.24 31.48 6.24
C MET A 1 5.98 30.75 5.85
N ASN A 2 4.82 31.37 6.09
CA ASN A 2 3.54 30.80 5.62
C ASN A 2 3.53 30.86 4.08
N LYS A 3 3.72 29.71 3.43
CA LYS A 3 3.41 29.62 2.00
C LYS A 3 1.89 29.73 1.86
N PRO A 4 1.38 30.64 1.00
CA PRO A 4 -0.03 30.60 0.66
C PRO A 4 -0.29 29.28 -0.07
N LEU A 5 -0.97 28.37 0.60
CA LEU A 5 -1.43 27.12 -0.02
C LEU A 5 -2.64 27.44 -0.89
N PRO A 6 -2.87 26.70 -2.00
CA PRO A 6 -4.10 26.81 -2.78
C PRO A 6 -5.24 26.16 -1.98
N THR A 7 -5.79 26.90 -1.02
CA THR A 7 -6.75 26.37 -0.06
C THR A 7 -8.20 26.70 -0.38
N GLY A 8 -8.46 27.55 -1.35
CA GLY A 8 -9.83 27.96 -1.73
C GLY A 8 -10.08 27.87 -3.23
N ILE A 9 -11.35 27.64 -3.57
CA ILE A 9 -11.86 27.77 -4.92
C ILE A 9 -11.74 29.25 -5.32
N ARG A 10 -11.48 29.51 -6.59
CA ARG A 10 -11.38 30.86 -7.15
C ARG A 10 -12.23 30.97 -8.40
N MET A 11 -12.64 32.17 -8.72
CA MET A 11 -13.22 32.51 -10.02
C MET A 11 -12.24 33.41 -10.75
N ASP A 12 -11.81 33.02 -11.95
CA ASP A 12 -10.99 33.86 -12.82
C ASP A 12 -11.59 33.84 -14.24
N CYS A 13 -11.77 35.05 -14.81
CA CYS A 13 -12.35 35.24 -16.14
C CYS A 13 -13.67 34.45 -16.38
N GLY A 14 -14.48 34.25 -15.34
CA GLY A 14 -15.73 33.51 -15.43
C GLY A 14 -15.57 31.98 -15.41
N VAL A 15 -14.38 31.48 -15.08
CA VAL A 15 -14.07 30.06 -14.96
C VAL A 15 -13.72 29.72 -13.52
N VAL A 16 -14.27 28.63 -13.01
CA VAL A 16 -13.92 28.10 -11.68
C VAL A 16 -12.52 27.49 -11.71
N ASP A 17 -11.64 28.00 -10.86
CA ASP A 17 -10.32 27.45 -10.59
C ASP A 17 -10.37 26.58 -9.32
N PHE A 18 -10.29 25.27 -9.48
CA PHE A 18 -10.43 24.31 -8.39
C PHE A 18 -9.06 23.94 -7.78
N PRO A 19 -8.88 24.06 -6.44
CA PRO A 19 -7.59 23.80 -5.78
C PRO A 19 -7.28 22.31 -5.68
N VAL A 20 -6.05 21.91 -6.04
CA VAL A 20 -5.59 20.53 -5.95
C VAL A 20 -4.13 20.44 -5.51
N HIS A 21 -3.79 19.32 -4.86
CA HIS A 21 -2.41 18.86 -4.76
C HIS A 21 -2.26 17.64 -5.68
N PHE A 22 -1.41 17.74 -6.68
CA PHE A 22 -1.02 16.58 -7.48
C PHE A 22 0.19 15.93 -6.82
N MET A 23 0.05 14.67 -6.43
CA MET A 23 1.02 13.99 -5.58
C MET A 23 1.39 12.62 -6.14
N ARG A 24 2.57 12.15 -5.73
CA ARG A 24 3.01 10.77 -5.83
C ARG A 24 3.08 10.16 -4.43
N GLY A 25 2.49 8.99 -4.28
CA GLY A 25 2.66 8.12 -3.12
C GLY A 25 3.12 6.74 -3.59
N GLY A 26 4.29 6.29 -3.11
CA GLY A 26 4.91 5.07 -3.63
C GLY A 26 5.05 5.11 -5.15
N THR A 27 4.57 4.09 -5.83
CA THR A 27 4.55 3.99 -7.31
C THR A 27 3.24 4.49 -7.94
N SER A 28 2.36 5.14 -7.16
CA SER A 28 1.09 5.69 -7.64
C SER A 28 1.13 7.21 -7.66
N THR A 29 0.34 7.81 -8.56
CA THR A 29 0.10 9.26 -8.59
C THR A 29 -1.39 9.55 -8.53
N GLY A 30 -1.74 10.74 -8.07
CA GLY A 30 -3.12 11.16 -7.98
C GLY A 30 -3.29 12.53 -7.34
N LEU A 31 -4.52 12.95 -7.21
CA LEU A 31 -4.87 14.20 -6.56
C LEU A 31 -5.17 13.97 -5.08
N VAL A 32 -4.85 14.96 -4.27
CA VAL A 32 -5.31 15.09 -2.88
C VAL A 32 -6.06 16.40 -2.78
N ILE A 33 -7.32 16.31 -2.38
CA ILE A 33 -8.28 17.42 -2.30
C ILE A 33 -8.71 17.56 -0.85
N ASP A 34 -8.76 18.79 -0.37
CA ASP A 34 -9.38 19.11 0.91
C ASP A 34 -10.91 18.89 0.79
N GLU A 35 -11.48 18.03 1.64
CA GLU A 35 -12.91 17.68 1.63
C GLU A 35 -13.82 18.93 1.74
N ARG A 36 -13.33 19.96 2.43
CA ARG A 36 -14.11 21.20 2.68
C ARG A 36 -14.45 21.99 1.41
N VAL A 37 -13.68 21.81 0.34
CA VAL A 37 -13.93 22.47 -0.95
C VAL A 37 -14.59 21.57 -1.98
N ALA A 38 -14.95 20.33 -1.59
CA ALA A 38 -15.55 19.35 -2.48
C ALA A 38 -17.08 19.41 -2.42
N PRO A 39 -17.79 19.26 -3.54
CA PRO A 39 -19.25 19.11 -3.54
C PRO A 39 -19.67 17.92 -2.67
N GLN A 40 -20.74 18.09 -1.87
CA GLN A 40 -21.30 17.01 -1.07
C GLN A 40 -22.22 16.09 -1.90
N ASP A 41 -22.84 16.62 -2.94
CA ASP A 41 -23.63 15.83 -3.89
C ASP A 41 -22.69 14.91 -4.69
N ILE A 42 -23.01 13.62 -4.68
CA ILE A 42 -22.15 12.60 -5.31
C ILE A 42 -22.08 12.74 -6.84
N VAL A 43 -23.15 13.20 -7.47
CA VAL A 43 -23.18 13.37 -8.95
C VAL A 43 -22.25 14.51 -9.35
N LEU A 44 -22.33 15.63 -8.66
CA LEU A 44 -21.46 16.79 -8.89
C LEU A 44 -20.01 16.49 -8.51
N ARG A 45 -19.78 15.72 -7.45
CA ARG A 45 -18.45 15.26 -7.05
C ARG A 45 -17.83 14.36 -8.12
N GLU A 46 -18.58 13.45 -8.69
CA GLU A 46 -18.13 12.59 -9.78
C GLU A 46 -17.87 13.36 -11.07
N GLU A 47 -18.70 14.34 -11.40
CA GLU A 47 -18.47 15.23 -12.54
C GLU A 47 -17.15 16.00 -12.35
N LEU A 48 -16.93 16.60 -11.17
CA LEU A 48 -15.67 17.27 -10.82
C LEU A 48 -14.46 16.36 -11.05
N LEU A 49 -14.55 15.12 -10.57
CA LEU A 49 -13.45 14.15 -10.73
C LEU A 49 -13.18 13.82 -12.19
N ARG A 50 -14.21 13.70 -13.02
CA ARG A 50 -14.06 13.43 -14.46
C ARG A 50 -13.35 14.59 -15.15
N HIS A 51 -13.70 15.82 -14.84
CA HIS A 51 -13.00 17.01 -15.36
C HIS A 51 -11.54 17.05 -14.89
N LEU A 52 -11.30 16.90 -13.59
CA LEU A 52 -9.93 16.96 -13.04
C LEU A 52 -9.02 15.88 -13.62
N MET A 53 -9.55 14.69 -13.90
CA MET A 53 -8.75 13.57 -14.39
C MET A 53 -8.79 13.42 -15.93
N GLY A 54 -9.64 14.14 -16.62
CA GLY A 54 -9.77 14.07 -18.08
C GLY A 54 -10.32 12.73 -18.57
N VAL A 55 -11.26 12.14 -17.81
CA VAL A 55 -11.98 10.93 -18.22
C VAL A 55 -13.33 11.31 -18.85
N PRO A 56 -13.98 10.43 -19.65
CA PRO A 56 -15.27 10.73 -20.26
C PRO A 56 -16.31 11.12 -19.18
N LEU A 57 -17.15 12.10 -19.48
CA LEU A 57 -18.32 12.40 -18.65
C LEU A 57 -19.37 11.30 -18.80
N GLU A 58 -19.55 10.79 -20.03
CA GLU A 58 -20.47 9.73 -20.39
C GLU A 58 -19.87 8.81 -21.45
N GLY A 59 -20.42 7.60 -21.55
CA GLY A 59 -20.01 6.62 -22.57
C GLY A 59 -18.60 6.06 -22.37
N GLU A 60 -18.05 5.49 -23.41
CA GLU A 60 -16.71 4.92 -23.43
C GLU A 60 -15.81 5.63 -24.44
N ALA A 61 -14.53 5.81 -24.06
CA ALA A 61 -13.48 6.38 -24.91
C ALA A 61 -12.23 5.48 -24.86
N PRO A 62 -12.22 4.33 -25.55
CA PRO A 62 -11.06 3.45 -25.61
C PRO A 62 -9.82 4.21 -26.11
N GLY A 63 -8.70 4.05 -25.41
CA GLY A 63 -7.46 4.76 -25.76
C GLY A 63 -7.42 6.23 -25.35
N ASN A 64 -8.35 6.71 -24.52
CA ASN A 64 -8.33 8.07 -23.97
C ASN A 64 -6.98 8.36 -23.30
N ARG A 65 -6.29 9.39 -23.79
CA ARG A 65 -4.99 9.85 -23.30
C ARG A 65 -5.08 10.87 -22.18
N GLN A 66 -6.30 11.20 -21.75
CA GLN A 66 -6.59 12.18 -20.68
C GLN A 66 -5.92 13.56 -20.92
N LEU A 67 -5.95 14.02 -22.17
CA LEU A 67 -5.30 15.28 -22.57
C LEU A 67 -5.93 16.53 -21.94
N THR A 68 -7.16 16.41 -21.44
CA THR A 68 -7.93 17.51 -20.83
C THR A 68 -7.90 17.49 -19.32
N GLY A 69 -7.09 16.62 -18.70
CA GLY A 69 -7.00 16.51 -17.24
C GLY A 69 -5.63 16.05 -16.76
N LEU A 70 -5.54 15.76 -15.48
CA LEU A 70 -4.30 15.38 -14.79
C LEU A 70 -4.08 13.86 -14.72
N GLY A 71 -4.99 13.05 -15.23
CA GLY A 71 -4.85 11.61 -15.31
C GLY A 71 -3.73 11.17 -16.23
N ARG A 72 -3.16 9.97 -16.00
CA ARG A 72 -1.97 9.46 -16.72
C ARG A 72 -2.14 8.04 -17.25
N GLY A 73 -3.36 7.64 -17.60
CA GLY A 73 -3.67 6.36 -18.23
C GLY A 73 -3.98 5.23 -17.24
N PRO A 74 -2.99 4.54 -16.63
CA PRO A 74 -3.27 3.40 -15.75
C PRO A 74 -4.03 3.81 -14.48
N ALA A 75 -4.85 2.90 -13.95
CA ALA A 75 -5.57 3.10 -12.69
C ALA A 75 -4.66 3.44 -11.48
N THR A 76 -3.38 3.06 -11.53
CA THR A 76 -2.37 3.48 -10.55
C THR A 76 -2.07 4.98 -10.58
N SER A 77 -2.42 5.68 -11.65
CA SER A 77 -2.18 7.11 -11.89
C SER A 77 -3.47 7.92 -12.01
N ASN A 78 -4.64 7.31 -11.75
CA ASN A 78 -5.97 7.93 -11.79
C ASN A 78 -6.67 7.76 -10.44
N LYS A 79 -6.07 8.34 -9.40
CA LYS A 79 -6.57 8.28 -8.03
C LYS A 79 -6.81 9.67 -7.49
N VAL A 80 -7.88 9.82 -6.73
CA VAL A 80 -8.17 11.06 -6.01
C VAL A 80 -8.52 10.72 -4.58
N PHE A 81 -7.82 11.33 -3.63
CA PHE A 81 -8.21 11.33 -2.22
C PHE A 81 -8.91 12.63 -1.88
N PHE A 82 -10.08 12.53 -1.29
CA PHE A 82 -10.67 13.59 -0.50
C PHE A 82 -10.20 13.40 0.94
N VAL A 83 -9.75 14.49 1.57
CA VAL A 83 -9.14 14.44 2.90
C VAL A 83 -9.71 15.53 3.79
N GLU A 84 -10.17 15.13 4.96
CA GLU A 84 -10.57 16.03 6.04
C GLU A 84 -9.83 15.71 7.34
N LEU A 85 -10.00 16.58 8.33
CA LEU A 85 -9.45 16.41 9.67
C LEU A 85 -10.56 16.11 10.65
N GLU A 86 -10.35 15.13 11.49
CA GLU A 86 -11.13 14.92 12.70
C GLU A 86 -10.24 15.01 13.95
N ASN A 87 -10.84 15.42 15.06
CA ASN A 87 -10.17 15.42 16.36
C ASN A 87 -10.72 14.25 17.17
N VAL A 88 -9.83 13.33 17.54
CA VAL A 88 -10.17 12.17 18.36
C VAL A 88 -9.38 12.26 19.64
N GLU A 89 -10.07 12.53 20.76
CA GLU A 89 -9.47 12.62 22.10
C GLU A 89 -8.26 13.59 22.16
N GLY A 90 -8.36 14.71 21.47
CA GLY A 90 -7.31 15.74 21.42
C GLY A 90 -6.18 15.48 20.40
N LYS A 91 -6.26 14.38 19.63
CA LYS A 91 -5.31 14.08 18.55
C LYS A 91 -5.96 14.31 17.19
N LEU A 92 -5.24 14.96 16.30
CA LEU A 92 -5.66 15.12 14.90
C LEU A 92 -5.49 13.80 14.17
N ARG A 93 -6.48 13.45 13.37
CA ARG A 93 -6.49 12.30 12.48
C ARG A 93 -6.99 12.73 11.09
N LEU A 94 -6.36 12.22 10.04
CA LEU A 94 -6.87 12.36 8.68
C LEU A 94 -8.01 11.38 8.44
N VAL A 95 -9.06 11.85 7.82
CA VAL A 95 -10.12 11.00 7.25
C VAL A 95 -9.99 11.07 5.74
N SER A 96 -9.84 9.95 5.09
CA SER A 96 -9.57 9.88 3.66
C SER A 96 -10.58 9.02 2.92
N THR A 97 -11.11 9.53 1.82
CA THR A 97 -11.97 8.80 0.90
C THR A 97 -11.29 8.70 -0.46
N LEU A 98 -11.06 7.49 -0.96
CA LEU A 98 -10.43 7.25 -2.25
C LEU A 98 -11.49 7.09 -3.34
N ALA A 99 -11.32 7.83 -4.43
CA ALA A 99 -11.95 7.58 -5.72
C ALA A 99 -10.90 7.06 -6.71
N GLN A 100 -11.17 5.94 -7.38
CA GLN A 100 -10.32 5.39 -8.42
C GLN A 100 -11.04 5.40 -9.75
N LEU A 101 -10.41 5.98 -10.77
CA LEU A 101 -10.98 6.16 -12.10
C LEU A 101 -10.22 5.30 -13.13
N ALA A 102 -10.94 4.89 -14.16
CA ALA A 102 -10.35 4.35 -15.38
C ALA A 102 -10.25 5.47 -16.42
N ALA A 103 -9.26 5.40 -17.32
CA ALA A 103 -9.10 6.39 -18.36
C ALA A 103 -10.24 6.35 -19.42
N SER A 104 -10.80 5.18 -19.66
CA SER A 104 -11.66 4.89 -20.83
C SER A 104 -13.14 5.00 -20.59
N HIS A 105 -13.61 5.17 -19.35
CA HIS A 105 -15.03 5.21 -19.02
C HIS A 105 -15.34 6.09 -17.80
N PRO A 106 -16.58 6.55 -17.60
CA PRO A 106 -16.95 7.49 -16.54
C PRO A 106 -17.12 6.86 -15.15
N ALA A 107 -17.15 5.53 -15.05
CA ALA A 107 -17.39 4.85 -13.77
C ALA A 107 -16.24 5.07 -12.79
N ILE A 108 -16.60 5.36 -11.54
CA ILE A 108 -15.67 5.63 -10.44
C ILE A 108 -15.81 4.53 -9.40
N ASP A 109 -14.69 3.93 -9.00
CA ASP A 109 -14.67 2.91 -7.95
C ASP A 109 -14.37 3.55 -6.59
N TRP A 110 -15.36 3.51 -5.71
CA TRP A 110 -15.33 3.98 -4.33
C TRP A 110 -15.11 2.85 -3.31
N SER A 111 -14.91 1.61 -3.76
CA SER A 111 -14.85 0.44 -2.87
C SER A 111 -13.43 0.07 -2.41
N VAL A 112 -12.42 0.69 -2.97
CA VAL A 112 -11.00 0.31 -2.79
C VAL A 112 -10.23 1.30 -1.92
N ASN A 113 -9.09 0.84 -1.40
CA ASN A 113 -8.04 1.70 -0.84
C ASN A 113 -6.71 1.42 -1.56
N CYS A 114 -5.78 2.36 -1.49
CA CYS A 114 -4.47 2.25 -2.12
C CYS A 114 -3.35 2.62 -1.15
N GLY A 115 -2.68 1.60 -0.58
CA GLY A 115 -1.56 1.81 0.35
C GLY A 115 -0.41 2.64 -0.26
N ASN A 116 -0.12 2.50 -1.56
CA ASN A 116 0.87 3.35 -2.21
C ASN A 116 0.48 4.82 -2.15
N MET A 117 -0.72 5.17 -2.65
CA MET A 117 -1.13 6.57 -2.69
C MET A 117 -1.43 7.13 -1.29
N SER A 118 -1.88 6.29 -0.33
CA SER A 118 -2.06 6.69 1.08
C SER A 118 -0.77 7.23 1.70
N SER A 119 0.43 6.82 1.22
CA SER A 119 1.69 7.38 1.72
C SER A 119 1.90 8.85 1.37
N ALA A 120 1.12 9.41 0.45
CA ALA A 120 1.16 10.84 0.15
C ALA A 120 0.45 11.69 1.23
N LEU A 121 -0.53 11.12 1.94
CA LEU A 121 -1.39 11.87 2.86
C LEU A 121 -0.65 12.49 4.06
N PRO A 122 0.30 11.79 4.73
CA PRO A 122 1.08 12.42 5.80
C PRO A 122 1.96 13.58 5.30
N LEU A 123 2.52 13.45 4.09
CA LEU A 123 3.28 14.53 3.48
C LEU A 123 2.38 15.70 3.09
N TRP A 124 1.17 15.44 2.61
CA TRP A 124 0.15 16.46 2.38
C TRP A 124 -0.21 17.21 3.66
N ALA A 125 -0.40 16.48 4.77
CA ALA A 125 -0.68 17.11 6.07
C ALA A 125 0.45 18.07 6.51
N LEU A 126 1.71 17.66 6.34
CA LEU A 126 2.86 18.55 6.57
C LEU A 126 2.84 19.78 5.68
N ASP A 127 2.53 19.58 4.40
CA ASP A 127 2.48 20.65 3.41
C ASP A 127 1.36 21.67 3.69
N MET A 128 0.23 21.18 4.22
CA MET A 128 -0.90 22.00 4.67
C MET A 128 -0.64 22.67 6.03
N GLY A 129 0.52 22.48 6.65
CA GLY A 129 0.86 23.09 7.93
C GLY A 129 0.10 22.48 9.12
N LEU A 130 -0.43 21.28 8.98
CA LEU A 130 -1.18 20.57 10.05
C LEU A 130 -0.26 19.93 11.08
N ALA A 131 1.04 19.97 10.87
CA ALA A 131 2.05 19.44 11.77
C ALA A 131 2.60 20.53 12.66
N ASP A 132 2.38 20.42 13.95
CA ASP A 132 3.08 21.24 14.92
C ASP A 132 4.51 20.75 15.17
N GLY A 133 5.37 21.69 15.34
CA GLY A 133 6.78 21.75 15.58
C GLY A 133 7.52 20.69 16.39
N ALA A 134 7.01 19.48 16.54
CA ALA A 134 7.74 18.39 17.20
C ALA A 134 9.06 18.07 16.46
N ASN A 135 10.12 17.86 17.22
CA ASN A 135 11.39 17.38 16.70
C ASN A 135 11.26 15.88 16.34
N GLY A 136 11.90 15.46 15.25
CA GLY A 136 11.86 14.06 14.80
C GLY A 136 10.77 13.76 13.77
N ASP A 137 10.49 12.50 13.56
CA ASP A 137 9.52 12.02 12.58
C ASP A 137 8.11 12.57 12.88
N PHE A 138 7.34 12.82 11.82
CA PHE A 138 5.95 13.26 11.95
C PHE A 138 5.00 12.09 11.77
N GLU A 139 4.13 11.86 12.74
CA GLU A 139 3.13 10.80 12.70
C GLU A 139 1.71 11.37 12.70
N ILE A 140 0.84 10.77 11.88
CA ILE A 140 -0.58 11.06 11.86
C ILE A 140 -1.39 9.80 11.50
N ASP A 141 -2.46 9.57 12.23
CA ASP A 141 -3.38 8.50 11.90
C ASP A 141 -4.24 8.87 10.70
N ILE A 142 -4.57 7.86 9.89
CA ILE A 142 -5.38 7.98 8.68
C ILE A 142 -6.49 6.94 8.75
N ARG A 143 -7.73 7.39 8.84
CA ARG A 143 -8.91 6.53 8.71
C ARG A 143 -9.38 6.56 7.25
N ASN A 144 -9.36 5.43 6.59
CA ASN A 144 -9.91 5.32 5.24
C ASN A 144 -11.39 4.96 5.30
N THR A 145 -12.25 5.77 4.69
CA THR A 145 -13.72 5.60 4.74
C THR A 145 -14.19 4.44 3.87
N ASN A 146 -13.49 4.13 2.76
CA ASN A 146 -13.87 3.05 1.84
C ASN A 146 -13.78 1.68 2.52
N THR A 147 -12.84 1.50 3.46
CA THR A 147 -12.56 0.20 4.09
C THR A 147 -12.74 0.19 5.60
N GLY A 148 -12.87 1.36 6.23
CA GLY A 148 -12.90 1.53 7.68
C GLY A 148 -11.53 1.33 8.37
N VAL A 149 -10.48 1.00 7.62
CA VAL A 149 -9.16 0.70 8.18
C VAL A 149 -8.46 1.96 8.63
N ILE A 150 -7.83 1.89 9.81
CA ILE A 150 -6.95 2.94 10.34
C ILE A 150 -5.50 2.50 10.14
N THR A 151 -4.68 3.41 9.62
CA THR A 151 -3.24 3.26 9.49
C THR A 151 -2.55 4.48 10.11
N THR A 152 -1.31 4.35 10.56
CA THR A 152 -0.49 5.50 10.96
C THR A 152 0.53 5.78 9.87
N GLY A 153 0.56 7.01 9.36
CA GLY A 153 1.58 7.47 8.44
C GLY A 153 2.68 8.23 9.19
N ARG A 154 3.94 7.81 9.02
CA ARG A 154 5.13 8.46 9.60
C ARG A 154 5.97 9.04 8.47
N VAL A 155 6.10 10.37 8.41
CA VAL A 155 7.07 11.05 7.53
C VAL A 155 8.41 11.11 8.23
N LEU A 156 9.43 10.59 7.57
CA LEU A 156 10.79 10.57 8.11
C LEU A 156 11.42 11.96 8.06
N ARG A 157 11.92 12.42 9.19
CA ARG A 157 12.63 13.71 9.32
C ARG A 157 13.91 13.55 10.10
N ASP A 158 14.88 14.39 9.80
CA ASP A 158 16.10 14.53 10.58
C ASP A 158 15.87 15.46 11.79
N ALA A 159 16.85 15.55 12.67
CA ALA A 159 16.74 16.34 13.89
C ALA A 159 16.50 17.84 13.64
N ASP A 160 16.94 18.35 12.49
CA ASP A 160 16.71 19.72 12.01
C ASP A 160 15.36 19.90 11.30
N LYS A 161 14.49 18.89 11.34
CA LYS A 161 13.18 18.79 10.66
C LYS A 161 13.25 18.71 9.14
N ALA A 162 14.42 18.52 8.56
CA ALA A 162 14.56 18.26 7.14
C ALA A 162 13.93 16.90 6.78
N LEU A 163 13.28 16.83 5.61
CA LEU A 163 12.67 15.58 5.13
C LEU A 163 13.78 14.58 4.76
N ARG A 164 13.83 13.46 5.47
CA ARG A 164 14.76 12.38 5.15
C ARG A 164 14.32 11.70 3.86
N LYS A 165 15.22 11.66 2.88
CA LYS A 165 14.96 11.10 1.56
C LYS A 165 15.36 9.62 1.53
N VAL A 166 14.55 8.81 0.87
CA VAL A 166 14.76 7.37 0.67
C VAL A 166 14.54 7.00 -0.80
N ALA A 167 15.27 6.01 -1.26
CA ALA A 167 14.97 5.32 -2.51
C ALA A 167 13.94 4.21 -2.26
N ILE A 168 13.04 4.00 -3.20
CA ILE A 168 12.15 2.84 -3.20
C ILE A 168 12.16 2.19 -4.58
N PRO A 169 11.98 0.87 -4.68
CA PRO A 169 11.88 0.19 -5.94
C PRO A 169 10.77 0.74 -6.84
N GLY A 170 11.06 0.88 -8.13
CA GLY A 170 10.12 1.39 -9.13
C GLY A 170 10.00 2.91 -9.19
N VAL A 171 10.79 3.67 -8.40
CA VAL A 171 10.84 5.13 -8.44
C VAL A 171 12.29 5.59 -8.55
N PRO A 172 12.69 6.19 -9.67
CA PRO A 172 14.04 6.74 -9.83
C PRO A 172 14.31 7.90 -8.86
N GLY A 173 15.46 7.86 -8.17
CA GLY A 173 15.87 8.91 -7.25
C GLY A 173 15.41 8.69 -5.80
N GLN A 174 15.67 9.69 -4.96
CA GLN A 174 15.33 9.68 -3.53
C GLN A 174 14.34 10.81 -3.20
N PHE A 175 13.31 10.47 -2.43
CA PHE A 175 12.24 11.39 -2.06
C PHE A 175 11.88 11.23 -0.58
N PRO A 176 11.12 12.16 0.02
CA PRO A 176 10.70 12.06 1.41
C PRO A 176 10.17 10.69 1.77
N GLY A 177 10.80 10.05 2.75
CA GLY A 177 10.42 8.72 3.23
C GLY A 177 9.14 8.78 4.04
N VAL A 178 8.28 7.79 3.82
CA VAL A 178 7.02 7.61 4.57
C VAL A 178 6.85 6.15 4.90
N ASP A 179 6.71 5.85 6.18
CA ASP A 179 6.32 4.52 6.66
C ASP A 179 4.82 4.51 6.94
N LEU A 180 4.12 3.47 6.44
CA LEU A 180 2.69 3.25 6.70
C LEU A 180 2.54 2.07 7.64
N PHE A 181 2.09 2.31 8.86
CA PHE A 181 1.86 1.32 9.89
C PHE A 181 0.45 0.74 9.78
N LEU A 182 0.37 -0.57 9.68
CA LEU A 182 -0.86 -1.35 9.74
C LEU A 182 -1.06 -1.83 11.16
N HIS A 183 -2.19 -1.48 11.77
CA HIS A 183 -2.52 -1.87 13.15
C HIS A 183 -3.19 -3.23 13.19
N HIS A 184 -2.97 -3.98 14.28
CA HIS A 184 -3.56 -5.30 14.52
C HIS A 184 -3.44 -6.23 13.30
N PRO A 185 -2.21 -6.39 12.76
CA PRO A 185 -2.03 -7.08 11.48
C PRO A 185 -2.10 -8.60 11.59
N VAL A 186 -2.04 -9.15 12.80
CA VAL A 186 -1.98 -10.60 13.04
C VAL A 186 -3.32 -11.26 12.77
N GLY A 187 -3.29 -12.37 12.04
CA GLY A 187 -4.48 -13.16 11.78
C GLY A 187 -5.51 -12.47 10.89
N ALA A 188 -5.07 -11.57 10.01
CA ALA A 188 -5.94 -10.71 9.20
C ALA A 188 -7.04 -11.46 8.43
N LYS A 189 -6.82 -12.73 8.08
CA LYS A 189 -7.79 -13.56 7.36
C LYS A 189 -8.03 -14.92 8.01
N THR A 190 -7.07 -15.43 8.81
CA THR A 190 -7.15 -16.77 9.40
C THR A 190 -7.43 -16.72 10.91
N GLY A 191 -7.22 -15.57 11.54
CA GLY A 191 -7.38 -15.38 12.98
C GLY A 191 -6.15 -15.78 13.80
N ALA A 192 -5.05 -16.25 13.19
CA ALA A 192 -3.86 -16.70 13.89
C ALA A 192 -2.57 -16.22 13.21
N LEU A 193 -1.52 -15.97 14.00
CA LEU A 193 -0.18 -15.63 13.49
C LEU A 193 0.40 -16.76 12.64
N LEU A 194 0.28 -17.99 13.14
CA LEU A 194 0.68 -19.24 12.49
C LEU A 194 -0.58 -20.08 12.25
N PRO A 195 -1.23 -19.95 11.09
CA PRO A 195 -2.52 -20.60 10.82
C PRO A 195 -2.51 -22.13 10.90
N THR A 196 -1.35 -22.77 10.65
CA THR A 196 -1.19 -24.24 10.79
C THR A 196 -0.82 -24.66 12.22
N GLY A 197 -0.55 -23.71 13.10
CA GLY A 197 -0.03 -23.95 14.46
C GLY A 197 1.49 -24.18 14.51
N ASN A 198 2.17 -24.28 13.37
CA ASN A 198 3.59 -24.57 13.28
C ASN A 198 4.37 -23.40 12.66
N ALA A 199 5.59 -23.18 13.14
CA ALA A 199 6.52 -22.23 12.50
C ALA A 199 7.06 -22.80 11.18
N LEU A 200 7.14 -24.13 11.06
CA LEU A 200 7.60 -24.84 9.89
C LEU A 200 6.73 -26.07 9.66
N ASP A 201 6.22 -26.18 8.46
CA ASP A 201 5.52 -27.37 7.94
C ASP A 201 6.35 -28.01 6.82
N GLU A 202 6.10 -29.31 6.57
CA GLU A 202 6.49 -29.98 5.34
C GLU A 202 5.26 -30.15 4.46
N ILE A 203 5.29 -29.57 3.27
CA ILE A 203 4.19 -29.63 2.31
C ILE A 203 4.72 -30.12 0.97
N LEU A 204 4.27 -31.31 0.57
CA LEU A 204 4.70 -31.98 -0.68
C LEU A 204 6.23 -32.09 -0.82
N GLY A 205 6.94 -32.32 0.30
CA GLY A 205 8.39 -32.44 0.33
C GLY A 205 9.14 -31.10 0.38
N HIS A 206 8.45 -29.98 0.55
CA HIS A 206 9.05 -28.64 0.66
C HIS A 206 8.90 -28.08 2.08
N PRO A 207 9.95 -27.45 2.65
CA PRO A 207 9.84 -26.71 3.90
C PRO A 207 9.06 -25.42 3.68
N VAL A 208 7.99 -25.20 4.42
CA VAL A 208 7.04 -24.12 4.26
C VAL A 208 6.73 -23.47 5.61
N SER A 209 6.64 -22.16 5.65
CA SER A 209 6.03 -21.42 6.77
C SER A 209 4.76 -20.74 6.30
N CYS A 210 3.66 -21.01 7.01
CA CYS A 210 2.37 -20.36 6.80
C CYS A 210 2.20 -19.26 7.86
N VAL A 211 2.18 -18.00 7.44
CA VAL A 211 2.12 -16.85 8.34
C VAL A 211 0.99 -15.92 7.91
N ASP A 212 0.23 -15.35 8.86
CA ASP A 212 -0.80 -14.35 8.57
C ASP A 212 -0.55 -13.08 9.37
N VAL A 213 0.16 -12.15 8.75
CA VAL A 213 0.38 -10.77 9.22
C VAL A 213 0.06 -9.82 8.08
N ALA A 214 -1.00 -9.04 8.21
CA ALA A 214 -1.60 -8.20 7.17
C ALA A 214 -2.18 -8.97 5.97
N VAL A 215 -1.68 -10.15 5.67
CA VAL A 215 -2.19 -11.07 4.65
C VAL A 215 -1.66 -12.47 4.92
N PRO A 216 -2.46 -13.54 4.71
CA PRO A 216 -1.95 -14.90 4.79
C PRO A 216 -0.97 -15.18 3.64
N MET A 217 0.20 -15.69 3.99
CA MET A 217 1.28 -15.94 3.04
C MET A 217 1.94 -17.30 3.26
N VAL A 218 2.26 -17.95 2.16
CA VAL A 218 3.03 -19.18 2.07
C VAL A 218 4.47 -18.83 1.72
N ILE A 219 5.40 -19.11 2.63
CA ILE A 219 6.81 -18.76 2.53
C ILE A 219 7.62 -20.05 2.39
N ILE A 220 8.33 -20.20 1.27
CA ILE A 220 8.97 -21.44 0.90
C ILE A 220 10.46 -21.22 0.68
N ASP A 221 11.30 -22.18 1.11
CA ASP A 221 12.72 -22.17 0.79
C ASP A 221 12.91 -22.43 -0.71
N ALA A 222 13.50 -21.46 -1.43
CA ALA A 222 13.75 -21.56 -2.86
C ALA A 222 14.65 -22.75 -3.21
N ALA A 223 15.60 -23.11 -2.32
CA ALA A 223 16.52 -24.22 -2.54
C ALA A 223 15.78 -25.56 -2.70
N SER A 224 14.61 -25.72 -2.08
CA SER A 224 13.80 -26.93 -2.22
C SER A 224 13.23 -27.14 -3.64
N PHE A 225 13.20 -26.08 -4.46
CA PHE A 225 12.89 -26.13 -5.89
C PHE A 225 14.13 -26.05 -6.79
N GLY A 226 15.34 -26.10 -6.21
CA GLY A 226 16.59 -25.85 -6.96
C GLY A 226 16.73 -24.41 -7.42
N LYS A 227 16.05 -23.46 -6.76
CA LYS A 227 16.09 -22.02 -7.04
C LYS A 227 16.86 -21.25 -5.95
N THR A 228 17.13 -19.98 -6.20
CA THR A 228 17.91 -19.11 -5.31
C THR A 228 17.11 -17.92 -4.80
N ALA A 229 15.88 -17.72 -5.28
CA ALA A 229 15.05 -16.53 -5.12
C ALA A 229 15.69 -15.26 -5.74
N ARG A 230 16.58 -15.41 -6.72
CA ARG A 230 17.26 -14.32 -7.45
C ARG A 230 17.12 -14.41 -8.95
N GLU A 231 16.50 -15.45 -9.46
CA GLU A 231 16.29 -15.67 -10.87
C GLU A 231 15.59 -14.46 -11.52
N PRO A 232 15.91 -14.11 -12.78
CA PRO A 232 15.12 -13.19 -13.56
C PRO A 232 13.65 -13.63 -13.64
N LEU A 233 12.72 -12.68 -13.59
CA LEU A 233 11.28 -13.00 -13.60
C LEU A 233 10.88 -13.82 -14.81
N VAL A 234 11.41 -13.47 -15.98
CA VAL A 234 11.12 -14.15 -17.24
C VAL A 234 11.55 -15.62 -17.23
N GLU A 235 12.63 -15.95 -16.53
CA GLU A 235 13.11 -17.33 -16.41
C GLU A 235 12.20 -18.16 -15.48
N LEU A 236 11.73 -17.57 -14.38
CA LEU A 236 10.78 -18.24 -13.48
C LEU A 236 9.42 -18.45 -14.16
N GLU A 237 8.92 -17.47 -14.91
CA GLU A 237 7.65 -17.58 -15.65
C GLU A 237 7.72 -18.62 -16.76
N ALA A 238 8.88 -18.78 -17.41
CA ALA A 238 9.10 -19.76 -18.45
C ALA A 238 9.27 -21.20 -17.91
N ASP A 239 9.59 -21.37 -16.62
CA ASP A 239 9.74 -22.69 -15.98
C ASP A 239 8.38 -23.24 -15.54
N SER A 240 7.68 -23.84 -16.48
CA SER A 240 6.33 -24.37 -16.25
C SER A 240 6.30 -25.50 -15.19
N ALA A 241 7.37 -26.28 -15.07
CA ALA A 241 7.45 -27.36 -14.07
C ALA A 241 7.56 -26.77 -12.65
N PHE A 242 8.40 -25.76 -12.47
CA PHE A 242 8.50 -25.01 -11.21
C PHE A 242 7.16 -24.33 -10.87
N MET A 243 6.54 -23.62 -11.83
CA MET A 243 5.27 -22.92 -11.60
C MET A 243 4.14 -23.87 -11.21
N GLN A 244 4.10 -25.06 -11.81
CA GLN A 244 3.13 -26.09 -11.44
C GLN A 244 3.41 -26.66 -10.04
N ALA A 245 4.65 -27.01 -9.72
CA ALA A 245 5.02 -27.52 -8.40
C ALA A 245 4.74 -26.47 -7.30
N LEU A 246 5.11 -25.21 -7.51
CA LEU A 246 4.80 -24.10 -6.61
C LEU A 246 3.29 -23.97 -6.39
N ARG A 247 2.49 -24.10 -7.47
CA ARG A 247 1.03 -24.06 -7.42
C ARG A 247 0.45 -25.12 -6.49
N GLU A 248 0.88 -26.35 -6.61
CA GLU A 248 0.37 -27.45 -5.76
C GLU A 248 0.74 -27.20 -4.28
N VAL A 249 1.95 -26.73 -4.00
CA VAL A 249 2.38 -26.41 -2.62
C VAL A 249 1.52 -25.31 -2.02
N TRP A 250 1.29 -24.20 -2.71
CA TRP A 250 0.54 -23.10 -2.12
C TRP A 250 -0.96 -23.41 -2.01
N ILE A 251 -1.53 -24.24 -2.87
CA ILE A 251 -2.91 -24.72 -2.73
C ILE A 251 -3.05 -25.58 -1.48
N GLU A 252 -2.16 -26.55 -1.29
CA GLU A 252 -2.18 -27.42 -0.11
C GLU A 252 -1.94 -26.61 1.17
N ALA A 253 -1.00 -25.66 1.15
CA ALA A 253 -0.78 -24.72 2.26
C ALA A 253 -2.04 -23.93 2.59
N GLY A 254 -2.72 -23.39 1.57
CA GLY A 254 -3.95 -22.64 1.75
C GLY A 254 -5.08 -23.43 2.40
N LEU A 255 -5.21 -24.72 2.08
CA LEU A 255 -6.14 -25.64 2.75
C LEU A 255 -5.77 -25.83 4.22
N ARG A 256 -4.48 -26.08 4.53
CA ARG A 256 -4.01 -26.25 5.92
C ARG A 256 -4.14 -24.95 6.74
N MET A 257 -4.02 -23.78 6.13
CA MET A 257 -4.27 -22.49 6.77
C MET A 257 -5.74 -22.26 7.11
N GLY A 258 -6.67 -23.07 6.61
CA GLY A 258 -8.10 -22.88 6.82
C GLY A 258 -8.65 -21.58 6.25
N LEU A 259 -8.19 -21.20 5.05
CA LEU A 259 -8.64 -19.96 4.38
C LEU A 259 -10.16 -19.97 4.17
N LYS A 260 -10.78 -18.80 4.38
CA LYS A 260 -12.24 -18.63 4.32
C LYS A 260 -12.63 -17.60 3.26
N LYS A 261 -13.82 -17.81 2.69
CA LYS A 261 -14.52 -16.83 1.86
C LYS A 261 -15.00 -15.65 2.69
N ARG A 262 -15.46 -14.59 2.03
CA ARG A 262 -16.13 -13.47 2.72
C ARG A 262 -17.39 -13.91 3.50
N SER A 263 -18.03 -14.99 3.08
CA SER A 263 -19.17 -15.61 3.78
C SER A 263 -18.79 -16.29 5.11
N GLY A 264 -17.50 -16.50 5.37
CA GLY A 264 -16.99 -17.24 6.53
C GLY A 264 -16.83 -18.75 6.28
N GLU A 265 -17.30 -19.27 5.14
CA GLU A 265 -17.13 -20.68 4.76
C GLU A 265 -15.69 -20.98 4.36
N PRO A 266 -15.16 -22.20 4.65
CA PRO A 266 -13.85 -22.63 4.16
C PRO A 266 -13.78 -22.56 2.63
N MET A 267 -12.62 -22.16 2.12
CA MET A 267 -12.33 -22.24 0.68
C MET A 267 -11.99 -23.68 0.28
N SER A 268 -12.60 -24.14 -0.79
CA SER A 268 -12.26 -25.43 -1.40
C SER A 268 -10.92 -25.35 -2.14
N ARG A 269 -10.34 -26.52 -2.46
CA ARG A 269 -9.13 -26.63 -3.28
C ARG A 269 -9.26 -25.89 -4.61
N GLU A 270 -10.43 -26.01 -5.26
CA GLU A 270 -10.68 -25.32 -6.52
C GLU A 270 -10.75 -23.80 -6.37
N GLU A 271 -11.42 -23.32 -5.33
CA GLU A 271 -11.50 -21.89 -5.03
C GLU A 271 -10.13 -21.29 -4.69
N ILE A 272 -9.31 -21.98 -3.87
CA ILE A 272 -7.93 -21.57 -3.62
C ILE A 272 -7.15 -21.55 -4.94
N SER A 273 -7.25 -22.60 -5.74
CA SER A 273 -6.49 -22.70 -6.99
C SER A 273 -6.78 -21.60 -8.01
N ARG A 274 -7.96 -20.98 -7.93
CA ARG A 274 -8.39 -19.85 -8.78
C ARG A 274 -8.24 -18.48 -8.11
N SER A 275 -7.85 -18.45 -6.83
CA SER A 275 -7.73 -17.19 -6.10
C SER A 275 -6.62 -16.32 -6.69
N GLU A 276 -6.93 -15.05 -6.92
CA GLU A 276 -5.96 -14.03 -7.32
C GLU A 276 -5.45 -13.19 -6.15
N THR A 277 -5.98 -13.43 -4.95
CA THR A 277 -5.72 -12.57 -3.80
C THR A 277 -5.02 -13.26 -2.66
N ILE A 278 -5.43 -14.46 -2.27
CA ILE A 278 -4.91 -15.21 -1.11
C ILE A 278 -4.88 -16.74 -1.37
N PRO A 279 -3.92 -17.46 -0.74
CA PRO A 279 -2.80 -16.91 0.02
C PRO A 279 -1.82 -16.20 -0.89
N LYS A 280 -1.04 -15.26 -0.36
CA LYS A 280 0.14 -14.80 -1.07
C LYS A 280 1.23 -15.85 -1.00
N VAL A 281 2.14 -15.85 -1.97
CA VAL A 281 3.18 -16.87 -2.05
C VAL A 281 4.53 -16.21 -2.27
N CYS A 282 5.58 -16.72 -1.66
CA CYS A 282 6.94 -16.35 -2.03
C CYS A 282 7.90 -17.52 -1.89
N ILE A 283 8.91 -17.54 -2.74
CA ILE A 283 10.13 -18.30 -2.50
C ILE A 283 11.20 -17.34 -1.99
N ILE A 284 11.96 -17.77 -1.00
CA ILE A 284 13.01 -16.95 -0.37
C ILE A 284 14.33 -17.71 -0.34
N GLY A 285 15.42 -16.93 -0.27
CA GLY A 285 16.78 -17.44 -0.17
C GLY A 285 17.68 -16.47 0.57
N PRO A 286 18.95 -16.84 0.84
CA PRO A 286 19.92 -15.95 1.45
C PRO A 286 20.10 -14.65 0.67
N ALA A 287 20.31 -13.55 1.40
CA ALA A 287 20.63 -12.25 0.82
C ALA A 287 21.92 -12.29 0.00
N ALA A 288 22.01 -11.45 -1.03
CA ALA A 288 23.18 -11.33 -1.88
C ALA A 288 23.70 -9.88 -2.02
N ASN A 289 22.84 -8.88 -1.74
CA ASN A 289 23.13 -7.47 -1.99
C ASN A 289 22.99 -6.60 -0.73
N GLY A 290 23.22 -7.19 0.45
CA GLY A 290 23.19 -6.47 1.73
C GLY A 290 21.82 -6.37 2.39
N GLY A 291 20.80 -7.06 1.86
CA GLY A 291 19.50 -7.21 2.51
C GLY A 291 19.50 -8.25 3.64
N THR A 292 18.34 -8.53 4.20
CA THR A 292 18.11 -9.59 5.18
C THR A 292 17.93 -10.95 4.49
N LEU A 293 17.21 -10.97 3.38
CA LEU A 293 16.95 -12.16 2.54
C LEU A 293 16.59 -11.73 1.11
N SER A 294 16.72 -12.66 0.15
CA SER A 294 16.23 -12.50 -1.23
C SER A 294 14.83 -13.10 -1.36
N VAL A 295 13.99 -12.51 -2.22
CA VAL A 295 12.60 -12.95 -2.41
C VAL A 295 12.14 -12.85 -3.86
N ARG A 296 11.34 -13.84 -4.28
CA ARG A 296 10.45 -13.78 -5.44
C ARG A 296 9.02 -13.97 -4.96
N TYR A 297 8.17 -13.01 -5.26
CA TYR A 297 6.83 -12.89 -4.70
C TYR A 297 5.75 -13.08 -5.77
N PHE A 298 4.69 -13.79 -5.42
CA PHE A 298 3.58 -14.13 -6.31
C PHE A 298 2.25 -13.65 -5.73
N THR A 299 1.37 -13.14 -6.59
CA THR A 299 -0.02 -12.78 -6.28
C THR A 299 -0.96 -13.83 -6.85
N PRO A 300 -1.35 -14.85 -6.15
CA PRO A 300 -0.76 -16.19 -6.23
C PRO A 300 -0.49 -16.64 -7.67
N GLN A 301 -1.36 -16.23 -8.63
CA GLN A 301 -1.31 -16.66 -10.04
C GLN A 301 -0.17 -16.06 -10.85
N THR A 302 0.33 -14.88 -10.46
CA THR A 302 1.30 -14.12 -11.25
C THR A 302 2.50 -13.70 -10.43
N LEU A 303 3.66 -13.76 -11.05
CA LEU A 303 4.90 -13.26 -10.49
C LEU A 303 4.85 -11.72 -10.41
N HIS A 304 5.31 -11.16 -9.31
CA HIS A 304 5.24 -9.71 -9.07
C HIS A 304 6.61 -9.07 -9.31
N ALA A 305 6.64 -7.96 -10.05
CA ALA A 305 7.88 -7.23 -10.34
C ALA A 305 8.59 -6.63 -9.10
N SER A 306 7.92 -6.61 -7.95
CA SER A 306 8.46 -6.21 -6.66
C SER A 306 7.75 -7.01 -5.56
N MET A 307 7.09 -6.34 -4.61
CA MET A 307 6.25 -6.95 -3.57
C MET A 307 5.04 -6.07 -3.28
N ALA A 308 3.91 -6.71 -2.94
CA ALA A 308 2.79 -5.97 -2.34
C ALA A 308 3.14 -5.55 -0.89
N VAL A 309 2.58 -4.42 -0.45
CA VAL A 309 2.81 -3.86 0.91
C VAL A 309 2.53 -4.91 1.99
N SER A 310 1.36 -5.54 1.96
CA SER A 310 0.96 -6.55 2.95
C SER A 310 1.87 -7.79 2.93
N GLY A 311 2.30 -8.25 1.75
CA GLY A 311 3.23 -9.38 1.61
C GLY A 311 4.61 -9.07 2.19
N GLY A 312 5.14 -7.85 1.94
CA GLY A 312 6.39 -7.41 2.54
C GLY A 312 6.33 -7.32 4.06
N CYS A 313 5.23 -6.80 4.60
CA CYS A 313 4.98 -6.78 6.04
C CYS A 313 4.92 -8.20 6.65
N CYS A 314 4.23 -9.12 5.97
CA CYS A 314 4.14 -10.51 6.41
C CYS A 314 5.51 -11.21 6.42
N LEU A 315 6.27 -11.07 5.34
CA LEU A 315 7.61 -11.66 5.25
C LEU A 315 8.56 -11.08 6.30
N ALA A 316 8.51 -9.77 6.53
CA ALA A 316 9.30 -9.13 7.59
C ALA A 316 8.96 -9.67 8.98
N ALA A 317 7.66 -9.82 9.31
CA ALA A 317 7.25 -10.42 10.56
C ALA A 317 7.73 -11.88 10.68
N ALA A 318 7.64 -12.65 9.58
CA ALA A 318 8.08 -14.04 9.56
C ALA A 318 9.58 -14.20 9.87
N THR A 319 10.45 -13.23 9.53
CA THR A 319 11.88 -13.29 9.89
C THR A 319 12.13 -13.24 11.40
N LEU A 320 11.19 -12.65 12.15
CA LEU A 320 11.29 -12.52 13.62
C LEU A 320 10.66 -13.70 14.37
N ILE A 321 9.96 -14.61 13.68
CA ILE A 321 9.32 -15.78 14.30
C ILE A 321 10.32 -16.94 14.32
N PRO A 322 10.80 -17.38 15.48
CA PRO A 322 11.77 -18.47 15.57
C PRO A 322 11.28 -19.75 14.87
N GLY A 323 12.16 -20.38 14.12
CA GLY A 323 11.89 -21.65 13.45
C GLY A 323 11.24 -21.57 12.07
N THR A 324 10.73 -20.41 11.65
CA THR A 324 10.20 -20.22 10.28
C THR A 324 11.30 -20.35 9.22
N VAL A 325 10.92 -20.63 7.99
CA VAL A 325 11.83 -20.61 6.82
C VAL A 325 12.53 -19.26 6.72
N ALA A 326 11.80 -18.16 6.92
CA ALA A 326 12.34 -16.80 6.84
C ALA A 326 13.40 -16.54 7.94
N ALA A 327 13.14 -16.92 9.19
CA ALA A 327 14.09 -16.74 10.29
C ALA A 327 15.37 -17.58 10.10
N ARG A 328 15.26 -18.76 9.47
CA ARG A 328 16.42 -19.65 9.19
C ARG A 328 17.33 -19.13 8.08
N LEU A 329 16.76 -18.45 7.09
CA LEU A 329 17.48 -17.97 5.91
C LEU A 329 17.95 -16.50 6.03
N ALA A 330 17.43 -15.76 7.00
CA ALA A 330 17.82 -14.38 7.23
C ALA A 330 19.30 -14.26 7.59
N ALA A 331 20.02 -13.34 6.92
CA ALA A 331 21.47 -13.13 7.13
C ALA A 331 21.79 -12.66 8.56
N ALA A 332 20.88 -11.90 9.18
CA ALA A 332 20.92 -11.51 10.57
C ALA A 332 19.48 -11.25 11.05
N THR A 333 19.07 -11.98 12.06
CA THR A 333 17.79 -11.73 12.73
C THR A 333 18.06 -11.01 14.04
N PRO A 334 17.55 -9.80 14.26
CA PRO A 334 17.68 -9.14 15.55
C PRO A 334 17.00 -9.97 16.63
N GLN A 335 17.61 -10.06 17.81
CA GLN A 335 16.99 -10.70 18.95
C GLN A 335 15.81 -9.82 19.41
N VAL A 336 14.61 -10.39 19.42
CA VAL A 336 13.42 -9.70 19.89
C VAL A 336 13.43 -9.68 21.43
N GLY A 337 13.33 -8.48 22.00
CA GLY A 337 13.30 -8.29 23.47
C GLY A 337 11.88 -8.35 24.04
N GLU A 338 11.77 -8.32 25.38
CA GLU A 338 10.49 -8.36 26.12
C GLU A 338 9.65 -7.08 25.96
N GLN A 339 10.27 -5.97 25.58
CA GLN A 339 9.60 -4.71 25.32
C GLN A 339 9.33 -4.52 23.82
N PHE A 340 8.21 -3.86 23.48
CA PHE A 340 7.96 -3.50 22.11
C PHE A 340 9.05 -2.60 21.56
N ALA A 341 9.65 -3.04 20.46
CA ALA A 341 10.67 -2.29 19.73
C ALA A 341 10.42 -2.40 18.22
N GLU A 342 11.02 -1.49 17.45
CA GLU A 342 10.99 -1.51 15.99
C GLU A 342 12.14 -2.37 15.45
N TYR A 343 11.81 -3.32 14.58
CA TYR A 343 12.75 -4.19 13.89
C TYR A 343 12.66 -3.96 12.40
N ALA A 344 13.74 -3.47 11.80
CA ALA A 344 13.80 -3.26 10.36
C ALA A 344 14.25 -4.53 9.64
N VAL A 345 13.58 -4.86 8.53
CA VAL A 345 13.89 -5.99 7.66
C VAL A 345 14.00 -5.49 6.22
N ALA A 346 15.14 -5.75 5.58
CA ALA A 346 15.42 -5.34 4.22
C ALA A 346 15.31 -6.53 3.26
N MET A 347 14.36 -6.51 2.35
CA MET A 347 14.06 -7.60 1.43
C MET A 347 14.57 -7.29 0.02
N GLU A 348 15.47 -8.14 -0.49
CA GLU A 348 15.96 -8.05 -1.87
C GLU A 348 14.94 -8.65 -2.82
N ASN A 349 14.35 -7.84 -3.68
CA ASN A 349 13.37 -8.26 -4.68
C ASN A 349 13.80 -7.78 -6.08
N PRO A 350 13.10 -8.16 -7.17
CA PRO A 350 13.52 -7.81 -8.52
C PRO A 350 13.68 -6.30 -8.78
N ALA A 351 12.91 -5.47 -8.09
CA ALA A 351 12.95 -4.02 -8.26
C ALA A 351 13.98 -3.30 -7.35
N GLY A 352 14.65 -4.02 -6.43
CA GLY A 352 15.63 -3.48 -5.49
C GLY A 352 15.40 -3.93 -4.05
N ILE A 353 16.01 -3.23 -3.09
CA ILE A 353 15.84 -3.52 -1.66
C ILE A 353 14.64 -2.74 -1.12
N LEU A 354 13.79 -3.42 -0.38
CA LEU A 354 12.60 -2.90 0.26
C LEU A 354 12.68 -3.06 1.76
N ASP A 355 12.50 -1.96 2.49
CA ASP A 355 12.45 -1.97 3.94
C ASP A 355 11.01 -2.16 4.43
N ALA A 356 10.85 -3.01 5.44
CA ALA A 356 9.67 -3.08 6.27
C ALA A 356 10.07 -2.97 7.74
N THR A 357 9.18 -2.45 8.58
CA THR A 357 9.38 -2.33 10.02
C THR A 357 8.32 -3.17 10.73
N VAL A 358 8.74 -3.97 11.71
CA VAL A 358 7.86 -4.74 12.58
C VAL A 358 7.98 -4.21 13.99
N VAL A 359 6.89 -3.79 14.60
CA VAL A 359 6.86 -3.43 16.01
C VAL A 359 6.41 -4.65 16.79
N ALA A 360 7.33 -5.28 17.49
CA ALA A 360 7.10 -6.56 18.14
C ALA A 360 7.82 -6.67 19.50
N ARG A 361 7.43 -7.68 20.26
CA ARG A 361 8.13 -8.13 21.49
C ARG A 361 8.09 -9.65 21.60
N ASP A 362 8.99 -10.18 22.39
CA ASP A 362 8.86 -11.55 22.92
C ASP A 362 7.91 -11.54 24.12
N ALA A 363 6.79 -12.22 23.98
CA ALA A 363 5.80 -12.37 25.05
C ALA A 363 6.04 -13.62 25.93
N GLY A 364 7.18 -14.32 25.77
CA GLY A 364 7.50 -15.56 26.45
C GLY A 364 6.79 -16.79 25.85
N ALA A 365 5.56 -16.62 25.35
CA ALA A 365 4.81 -17.65 24.63
C ALA A 365 4.99 -17.55 23.08
N GLY A 366 5.79 -16.60 22.62
CA GLY A 366 6.08 -16.35 21.22
C GLY A 366 6.08 -14.86 20.87
N LEU A 367 6.23 -14.58 19.59
CA LEU A 367 6.27 -13.23 19.06
C LEU A 367 4.89 -12.55 19.15
N GLU A 368 4.83 -11.40 19.81
CA GLU A 368 3.66 -10.50 19.78
C GLU A 368 3.95 -9.33 18.82
N VAL A 369 3.17 -9.22 17.74
CA VAL A 369 3.29 -8.16 16.73
C VAL A 369 2.20 -7.12 16.98
N ARG A 370 2.57 -5.87 17.26
CA ARG A 370 1.65 -4.75 17.47
C ARG A 370 1.25 -4.10 16.16
N THR A 371 2.26 -3.75 15.36
CA THR A 371 2.09 -3.10 14.05
C THR A 371 3.18 -3.54 13.09
N VAL A 372 2.90 -3.41 11.81
CA VAL A 372 3.90 -3.58 10.75
C VAL A 372 3.85 -2.38 9.82
N ALA A 373 4.98 -1.95 9.32
CA ALA A 373 5.07 -0.86 8.37
C ALA A 373 5.89 -1.25 7.15
N TYR A 374 5.54 -0.63 6.05
CA TYR A 374 6.23 -0.79 4.79
C TYR A 374 6.71 0.57 4.29
N ARG A 375 8.01 0.68 4.01
CA ARG A 375 8.60 1.95 3.60
C ARG A 375 8.18 2.33 2.20
N ARG A 376 7.72 3.57 2.08
CA ARG A 376 7.40 4.25 0.83
C ARG A 376 8.15 5.58 0.75
N SER A 377 8.01 6.26 -0.36
CA SER A 377 8.35 7.67 -0.47
C SER A 377 7.19 8.43 -1.09
N ALA A 378 7.08 9.69 -0.74
CA ALA A 378 6.04 10.57 -1.25
C ALA A 378 6.64 11.85 -1.85
N GLN A 379 5.87 12.50 -2.71
CA GLN A 379 6.29 13.73 -3.36
C GLN A 379 5.07 14.58 -3.69
N VAL A 380 5.13 15.87 -3.38
CA VAL A 380 4.24 16.86 -3.95
C VAL A 380 4.78 17.20 -5.34
N LEU A 381 4.03 16.85 -6.37
CA LEU A 381 4.40 17.12 -7.77
C LEU A 381 4.00 18.54 -8.17
N GLN A 382 2.81 18.95 -7.73
CA GLN A 382 2.27 20.28 -8.01
C GLN A 382 1.28 20.69 -6.92
N ARG A 383 1.24 21.97 -6.62
CA ARG A 383 0.18 22.66 -5.87
C ARG A 383 -0.39 23.73 -6.79
N GLY A 384 -1.70 23.83 -6.86
CA GLY A 384 -2.30 24.84 -7.72
C GLY A 384 -3.80 24.65 -7.90
N HIS A 385 -4.30 25.30 -8.94
CA HIS A 385 -5.69 25.24 -9.33
C HIS A 385 -5.81 24.66 -10.72
N VAL A 386 -6.93 24.00 -10.97
CA VAL A 386 -7.31 23.46 -12.28
C VAL A 386 -8.53 24.25 -12.76
N PRO A 387 -8.44 24.98 -13.89
CA PRO A 387 -9.58 25.65 -14.46
C PRO A 387 -10.59 24.64 -15.03
N LEU A 388 -11.87 24.79 -14.65
CA LEU A 388 -12.94 23.89 -15.06
C LEU A 388 -13.75 24.50 -16.23
N TYR A 389 -13.17 24.49 -17.44
CA TYR A 389 -13.75 25.15 -18.62
C TYR A 389 -15.09 24.61 -19.09
N ASN A 390 -15.38 23.32 -18.79
CA ASN A 390 -16.56 22.62 -19.32
C ASN A 390 -17.44 22.06 -18.18
N ALA A 391 -17.34 22.60 -16.95
CA ALA A 391 -18.20 22.20 -15.85
C ALA A 391 -19.66 22.58 -16.12
N SER A 392 -20.60 21.74 -15.67
CA SER A 392 -22.03 22.07 -15.75
C SER A 392 -22.35 23.33 -14.91
N GLU A 393 -23.47 24.00 -15.23
CA GLU A 393 -23.93 25.16 -14.46
C GLU A 393 -24.21 24.77 -13.00
N GLU A 394 -24.70 23.54 -12.78
CA GLU A 394 -24.97 22.97 -11.46
C GLU A 394 -23.67 22.77 -10.65
N LEU A 395 -22.62 22.26 -11.30
CA LEU A 395 -21.32 22.10 -10.64
C LEU A 395 -20.70 23.46 -10.32
N VAL A 396 -20.74 24.40 -11.27
CA VAL A 396 -20.24 25.78 -11.04
C VAL A 396 -20.96 26.41 -9.85
N ALA A 397 -22.30 26.40 -9.81
CA ALA A 397 -23.06 26.94 -8.71
C ALA A 397 -22.77 26.30 -7.36
N ALA A 398 -22.58 24.97 -7.34
CA ALA A 398 -22.21 24.24 -6.13
C ALA A 398 -20.80 24.63 -5.63
N LEU A 399 -19.85 24.84 -6.53
CA LEU A 399 -18.50 25.26 -6.18
C LEU A 399 -18.44 26.73 -5.75
N GLU A 400 -19.22 27.62 -6.38
CA GLU A 400 -19.34 29.02 -5.95
C GLU A 400 -19.90 29.14 -4.51
N ALA A 401 -20.82 28.25 -4.13
CA ALA A 401 -21.36 28.22 -2.76
C ALA A 401 -20.32 27.79 -1.70
N LEU A 402 -19.19 27.24 -2.11
CA LEU A 402 -18.07 26.83 -1.24
C LEU A 402 -16.91 27.86 -1.21
N MET A 403 -16.99 28.93 -2.00
CA MET A 403 -16.00 30.02 -1.99
C MET A 403 -16.11 30.87 -0.74
#